data_2de87e73f239d8297cb37f96e9073478
#
_entry.id   2de87e73f239d8297cb37f96e9073478
#
_cell.length_a   1.000
_cell.length_b   1.000
_cell.length_c   1.000
_cell.angle_alpha   90.00
_cell.angle_beta   90.00
_cell.angle_gamma   90.00
#
_symmetry.space_group_name_H-M   'P 1'
#
loop_
_entity.id
_entity.type
_entity.pdbx_description
1 polymer ?
#
loop_
_entity_poly.entity_id
_entity_poly.type
_entity_poly.pdbx_seq_one_letter_code
_entity_poly.pdbx_strand_id
1 'polypeptide(L)'
;MTALQLFLPCAAGVEPFLATEVAKILGEVPEAVGVVRGGVRVEATWSEMMKLNLHVRLAQRVLIQLADQPYQTEDDVYAAAYDVKWGEWFTPRQRFRVDVTAQHCPLKSLNFAALRVKDGVVDQLRAVFGARPDVDTHNPHVRVHAHFDATHITLYMDTSGEPLFKRGWREDKGDAPLKETLAAAMLAASGWTPDMALYDPCCGSGTIAIEAAQIACRIPAGLLRRFAFANLVPFDGGAWQALLSEAKANVVPMDVGEGVRGFGS
;
A
#
# COMPACT_ATOMS: atom_id res chain seq x y z
N MET A 1 -18.97 -4.34 -11.90
CA MET A 1 -18.19 -4.24 -10.63
C MET A 1 -17.95 -2.77 -10.36
N THR A 2 -18.17 -2.28 -9.15
CA THR A 2 -17.96 -0.87 -8.81
C THR A 2 -16.47 -0.57 -8.87
N ALA A 3 -16.08 0.47 -9.60
CA ALA A 3 -14.70 0.94 -9.64
C ALA A 3 -14.31 1.52 -8.28
N LEU A 4 -13.12 1.16 -7.79
CA LEU A 4 -12.54 1.65 -6.56
C LEU A 4 -11.63 2.82 -6.89
N GLN A 5 -11.70 3.88 -6.11
CA GLN A 5 -10.71 4.96 -6.15
C GLN A 5 -9.53 4.57 -5.28
N LEU A 6 -8.37 4.34 -5.89
CA LEU A 6 -7.16 3.96 -5.17
C LEU A 6 -6.21 5.14 -5.05
N PHE A 7 -5.53 5.20 -3.90
CA PHE A 7 -4.36 6.05 -3.68
C PHE A 7 -3.16 5.19 -3.27
N LEU A 8 -2.06 5.34 -3.99
CA LEU A 8 -0.82 4.64 -3.73
C LEU A 8 0.24 5.66 -3.31
N PRO A 9 0.49 5.84 -2.01
CA PRO A 9 1.52 6.76 -1.53
C PRO A 9 2.93 6.23 -1.84
N CYS A 10 3.85 7.14 -2.19
CA CYS A 10 5.26 6.85 -2.41
C CYS A 10 6.16 7.94 -1.80
N ALA A 11 7.48 7.79 -1.95
CA ALA A 11 8.42 8.85 -1.60
C ALA A 11 8.34 9.99 -2.61
N ALA A 12 8.62 11.22 -2.14
CA ALA A 12 8.63 12.39 -3.00
C ALA A 12 9.65 12.24 -4.15
N GLY A 13 9.23 12.59 -5.37
CA GLY A 13 10.01 12.43 -6.60
C GLY A 13 9.89 11.05 -7.26
N VAL A 14 9.22 10.09 -6.61
CA VAL A 14 9.00 8.73 -7.16
C VAL A 14 7.67 8.64 -7.92
N GLU A 15 6.82 9.63 -7.79
CA GLU A 15 5.46 9.62 -8.32
C GLU A 15 5.38 9.30 -9.84
N PRO A 16 6.22 9.86 -10.74
CA PRO A 16 6.17 9.54 -12.17
C PRO A 16 6.55 8.07 -12.47
N PHE A 17 7.54 7.54 -11.72
CA PHE A 17 7.96 6.15 -11.87
C PHE A 17 6.88 5.21 -11.37
N LEU A 18 6.22 5.55 -10.26
CA LEU A 18 5.09 4.79 -9.74
C LEU A 18 3.90 4.80 -10.70
N ALA A 19 3.60 5.93 -11.35
CA ALA A 19 2.54 5.99 -12.36
C ALA A 19 2.81 5.03 -13.52
N THR A 20 4.05 5.00 -14.02
CA THR A 20 4.47 4.07 -15.08
C THR A 20 4.37 2.61 -14.62
N GLU A 21 4.78 2.32 -13.37
CA GLU A 21 4.68 0.96 -12.80
C GLU A 21 3.22 0.51 -12.66
N VAL A 22 2.35 1.36 -12.11
CA VAL A 22 0.93 1.07 -11.92
C VAL A 22 0.24 0.84 -13.27
N ALA A 23 0.45 1.71 -14.25
CA ALA A 23 -0.09 1.56 -15.61
C ALA A 23 0.34 0.22 -16.23
N LYS A 24 1.62 -0.14 -16.14
CA LYS A 24 2.14 -1.42 -16.63
C LYS A 24 1.49 -2.62 -15.94
N ILE A 25 1.29 -2.58 -14.62
CA ILE A 25 0.64 -3.67 -13.87
C ILE A 25 -0.82 -3.84 -14.30
N LEU A 26 -1.53 -2.74 -14.54
CA LEU A 26 -2.95 -2.76 -14.94
C LEU A 26 -3.15 -3.01 -16.44
N GLY A 27 -2.11 -2.85 -17.26
CA GLY A 27 -2.19 -2.94 -18.72
C GLY A 27 -2.77 -1.66 -19.35
N GLU A 28 -2.59 -0.53 -18.66
CA GLU A 28 -3.05 0.80 -19.05
C GLU A 28 -1.90 1.67 -19.56
N VAL A 29 -2.23 2.84 -20.08
CA VAL A 29 -1.25 3.87 -20.41
C VAL A 29 -0.93 4.74 -19.18
N PRO A 30 0.30 5.27 -19.04
CA PRO A 30 0.68 6.06 -17.86
C PRO A 30 -0.23 7.27 -17.59
N GLU A 31 -0.82 7.85 -18.63
CA GLU A 31 -1.73 9.01 -18.56
C GLU A 31 -3.07 8.68 -17.88
N ALA A 32 -3.45 7.39 -17.82
CA ALA A 32 -4.62 6.92 -17.07
C ALA A 32 -4.40 6.93 -15.54
N VAL A 33 -3.13 7.09 -15.09
CA VAL A 33 -2.76 7.14 -13.68
C VAL A 33 -2.50 8.58 -13.27
N GLY A 34 -3.34 9.12 -12.40
CA GLY A 34 -3.23 10.49 -11.92
C GLY A 34 -2.06 10.68 -10.95
N VAL A 35 -1.04 11.43 -11.38
CA VAL A 35 0.08 11.82 -10.52
C VAL A 35 -0.35 12.95 -9.59
N VAL A 36 -0.20 12.73 -8.28
CA VAL A 36 -0.49 13.74 -7.26
C VAL A 36 0.70 13.83 -6.29
N ARG A 37 0.75 14.87 -5.48
CA ARG A 37 1.83 15.02 -4.50
C ARG A 37 1.82 13.85 -3.51
N GLY A 38 2.93 13.14 -3.41
CA GLY A 38 3.15 12.03 -2.47
C GLY A 38 2.58 10.68 -2.93
N GLY A 39 2.14 10.56 -4.19
CA GLY A 39 1.66 9.29 -4.72
C GLY A 39 0.93 9.38 -6.05
N VAL A 40 0.15 8.35 -6.34
CA VAL A 40 -0.69 8.30 -7.53
C VAL A 40 -2.12 7.90 -7.19
N ARG A 41 -3.08 8.35 -8.01
CA ARG A 41 -4.49 7.95 -7.94
C ARG A 41 -4.85 7.17 -9.20
N VAL A 42 -5.65 6.13 -9.05
CA VAL A 42 -6.12 5.31 -10.17
C VAL A 42 -7.47 4.68 -9.83
N GLU A 43 -8.33 4.55 -10.82
CA GLU A 43 -9.51 3.70 -10.72
C GLU A 43 -9.14 2.25 -11.00
N ALA A 44 -9.65 1.33 -10.19
CA ALA A 44 -9.38 -0.09 -10.35
C ALA A 44 -10.51 -0.95 -9.80
N THR A 45 -10.63 -2.15 -10.31
CA THR A 45 -11.48 -3.19 -9.77
C THR A 45 -10.88 -3.81 -8.50
N TRP A 46 -11.66 -4.60 -7.77
CA TRP A 46 -11.16 -5.35 -6.61
C TRP A 46 -9.99 -6.29 -6.98
N SER A 47 -10.09 -6.98 -8.11
CA SER A 47 -9.02 -7.87 -8.60
C SER A 47 -7.73 -7.11 -8.94
N GLU A 48 -7.85 -5.95 -9.57
CA GLU A 48 -6.71 -5.09 -9.89
C GLU A 48 -6.07 -4.50 -8.64
N MET A 49 -6.85 -4.12 -7.62
CA MET A 49 -6.33 -3.70 -6.31
C MET A 49 -5.49 -4.82 -5.67
N MET A 50 -5.95 -6.08 -5.72
CA MET A 50 -5.17 -7.23 -5.25
C MET A 50 -3.90 -7.44 -6.09
N LYS A 51 -4.00 -7.30 -7.42
CA LYS A 51 -2.85 -7.38 -8.35
C LYS A 51 -1.82 -6.29 -8.06
N LEU A 52 -2.26 -5.05 -7.80
CA LEU A 52 -1.37 -3.97 -7.38
C LEU A 52 -0.64 -4.29 -6.08
N ASN A 53 -1.34 -4.76 -5.04
CA ASN A 53 -0.68 -5.18 -3.79
C ASN A 53 0.37 -6.27 -4.00
N LEU A 54 0.13 -7.20 -4.93
CA LEU A 54 1.05 -8.30 -5.23
C LEU A 54 2.31 -7.83 -5.97
N HIS A 55 2.18 -6.89 -6.91
CA HIS A 55 3.25 -6.59 -7.87
C HIS A 55 3.96 -5.25 -7.65
N VAL A 56 3.28 -4.22 -7.08
CA VAL A 56 3.86 -2.88 -6.98
C VAL A 56 5.08 -2.86 -6.05
N ARG A 57 6.16 -2.22 -6.54
CA ARG A 57 7.44 -2.11 -5.81
C ARG A 57 7.69 -0.74 -5.22
N LEU A 58 7.16 0.30 -5.89
CA LEU A 58 7.47 1.70 -5.56
C LEU A 58 6.53 2.29 -4.51
N ALA A 59 5.30 1.78 -4.42
CA ALA A 59 4.31 2.26 -3.45
C ALA A 59 4.61 1.78 -2.03
N GLN A 60 4.25 2.62 -1.06
CA GLN A 60 4.31 2.26 0.36
C GLN A 60 3.10 1.42 0.80
N ARG A 61 1.94 1.67 0.18
CA ARG A 61 0.65 1.02 0.45
C ARG A 61 -0.25 1.11 -0.79
N VAL A 62 -1.32 0.33 -0.79
CA VAL A 62 -2.48 0.50 -1.69
C VAL A 62 -3.68 0.82 -0.80
N LEU A 63 -4.24 2.01 -0.95
CA LEU A 63 -5.31 2.53 -0.12
C LEU A 63 -6.57 2.73 -0.97
N ILE A 64 -7.74 2.29 -0.48
CA ILE A 64 -9.03 2.59 -1.11
C ILE A 64 -9.57 3.87 -0.48
N GLN A 65 -9.86 4.89 -1.28
CA GLN A 65 -10.49 6.12 -0.82
C GLN A 65 -11.97 5.86 -0.56
N LEU A 66 -12.43 6.14 0.66
CA LEU A 66 -13.82 5.92 1.10
C LEU A 66 -14.61 7.22 1.19
N ALA A 67 -13.95 8.30 1.59
CA ALA A 67 -14.55 9.62 1.69
C ALA A 67 -13.47 10.70 1.46
N ASP A 68 -13.92 11.85 0.98
CA ASP A 68 -13.14 13.07 0.87
C ASP A 68 -14.10 14.23 1.15
N GLN A 69 -13.98 14.85 2.33
CA GLN A 69 -14.99 15.77 2.85
C GLN A 69 -14.33 17.03 3.42
N PRO A 70 -14.92 18.20 3.25
CA PRO A 70 -14.46 19.40 3.95
C PRO A 70 -14.70 19.26 5.45
N TYR A 71 -13.82 19.86 6.26
CA TYR A 71 -13.96 19.94 7.70
C TYR A 71 -13.46 21.29 8.23
N GLN A 72 -14.02 21.71 9.35
CA GLN A 72 -13.58 22.89 10.13
C GLN A 72 -13.39 22.54 11.60
N THR A 73 -14.16 21.58 12.09
CA THR A 73 -14.22 21.17 13.49
C THR A 73 -14.01 19.67 13.66
N GLU A 74 -13.78 19.24 14.88
CA GLU A 74 -13.70 17.83 15.23
C GLU A 74 -15.06 17.10 15.10
N ASP A 75 -16.18 17.83 15.11
CA ASP A 75 -17.52 17.26 14.86
C ASP A 75 -17.72 16.94 13.37
N ASP A 76 -17.17 17.75 12.48
CA ASP A 76 -17.14 17.44 11.04
C ASP A 76 -16.32 16.17 10.76
N VAL A 77 -15.20 16.00 11.48
CA VAL A 77 -14.36 14.79 11.41
C VAL A 77 -15.13 13.55 11.83
N TYR A 78 -15.89 13.64 12.93
CA TYR A 78 -16.76 12.56 13.37
C TYR A 78 -17.84 12.26 12.33
N ALA A 79 -18.53 13.28 11.81
CA ALA A 79 -19.59 13.11 10.82
C ALA A 79 -19.06 12.45 9.54
N ALA A 80 -17.91 12.91 9.00
CA ALA A 80 -17.27 12.30 7.84
C ALA A 80 -16.95 10.82 8.05
N ALA A 81 -16.51 10.43 9.25
CA ALA A 81 -16.25 9.04 9.58
C ALA A 81 -17.53 8.22 9.81
N TYR A 82 -18.57 8.81 10.38
CA TYR A 82 -19.85 8.15 10.61
C TYR A 82 -20.61 7.86 9.30
N ASP A 83 -20.50 8.75 8.31
CA ASP A 83 -21.22 8.64 7.03
C ASP A 83 -20.69 7.52 6.11
N VAL A 84 -19.45 7.03 6.36
CA VAL A 84 -18.91 5.89 5.62
C VAL A 84 -19.63 4.60 6.02
N LYS A 85 -20.06 3.82 5.03
CA LYS A 85 -20.71 2.51 5.23
C LYS A 85 -19.69 1.43 5.59
N TRP A 86 -19.11 1.50 6.79
CA TRP A 86 -18.05 0.58 7.24
C TRP A 86 -18.43 -0.89 7.17
N GLY A 87 -19.72 -1.21 7.33
CA GLY A 87 -20.22 -2.59 7.25
C GLY A 87 -20.05 -3.25 5.89
N GLU A 88 -19.85 -2.49 4.82
CA GLU A 88 -19.49 -3.03 3.49
C GLU A 88 -18.03 -3.47 3.42
N TRP A 89 -17.18 -3.03 4.37
CA TRP A 89 -15.75 -3.26 4.39
C TRP A 89 -15.33 -4.26 5.46
N PHE A 90 -15.84 -4.14 6.68
CA PHE A 90 -15.53 -5.03 7.79
C PHE A 90 -16.65 -5.06 8.82
N THR A 91 -16.61 -6.06 9.70
CA THR A 91 -17.63 -6.28 10.73
C THR A 91 -17.04 -6.09 12.13
N PRO A 92 -17.85 -6.01 13.20
CA PRO A 92 -17.34 -5.95 14.58
C PRO A 92 -16.45 -7.12 15.03
N ARG A 93 -16.31 -8.18 14.22
CA ARG A 93 -15.41 -9.31 14.50
C ARG A 93 -13.94 -8.97 14.24
N GLN A 94 -13.68 -7.99 13.38
CA GLN A 94 -12.32 -7.54 13.08
C GLN A 94 -11.90 -6.44 14.05
N ARG A 95 -10.69 -6.57 14.59
CA ARG A 95 -10.03 -5.49 15.35
C ARG A 95 -9.48 -4.48 14.37
N PHE A 96 -9.62 -3.20 14.70
CA PHE A 96 -9.16 -2.13 13.83
C PHE A 96 -8.33 -1.08 14.56
N ARG A 97 -7.63 -0.26 13.79
CA ARG A 97 -6.97 0.96 14.26
C ARG A 97 -7.17 2.10 13.26
N VAL A 98 -7.01 3.32 13.77
CA VAL A 98 -6.97 4.53 12.95
C VAL A 98 -5.54 5.06 12.93
N ASP A 99 -4.97 5.23 11.74
CA ASP A 99 -3.70 5.92 11.52
C ASP A 99 -3.98 7.30 10.93
N VAL A 100 -3.33 8.33 11.47
CA VAL A 100 -3.56 9.72 11.05
C VAL A 100 -2.28 10.30 10.45
N THR A 101 -2.44 10.99 9.32
CA THR A 101 -1.43 11.85 8.73
C THR A 101 -2.02 13.23 8.49
N ALA A 102 -1.20 14.28 8.56
CA ALA A 102 -1.68 15.63 8.36
C ALA A 102 -0.66 16.50 7.63
N GLN A 103 -1.18 17.43 6.80
CA GLN A 103 -0.42 18.46 6.17
C GLN A 103 -1.20 19.78 6.24
N HIS A 104 -0.66 20.77 6.96
CA HIS A 104 -1.31 22.06 7.18
C HIS A 104 -2.69 22.00 7.88
N CYS A 105 -2.93 20.94 8.66
CA CYS A 105 -4.17 20.72 9.39
C CYS A 105 -4.39 21.83 10.44
N PRO A 106 -5.57 22.50 10.47
CA PRO A 106 -5.88 23.54 11.43
C PRO A 106 -6.26 23.03 12.83
N LEU A 107 -6.55 21.72 12.98
CA LEU A 107 -6.94 21.14 14.26
C LEU A 107 -5.79 21.16 15.27
N LYS A 108 -6.10 21.46 16.51
CA LYS A 108 -5.10 21.59 17.60
C LYS A 108 -4.48 20.26 18.01
N SER A 109 -5.19 19.15 17.85
CA SER A 109 -4.75 17.83 18.30
C SER A 109 -5.11 16.73 17.29
N LEU A 110 -4.10 16.21 16.60
CA LEU A 110 -4.27 15.06 15.70
C LEU A 110 -4.66 13.79 16.45
N ASN A 111 -4.22 13.63 17.71
CA ASN A 111 -4.65 12.51 18.55
C ASN A 111 -6.15 12.57 18.85
N PHE A 112 -6.68 13.76 19.10
CA PHE A 112 -8.12 13.93 19.31
C PHE A 112 -8.89 13.72 18.00
N ALA A 113 -8.39 14.22 16.88
CA ALA A 113 -8.97 13.96 15.56
C ALA A 113 -9.01 12.43 15.25
N ALA A 114 -7.94 11.69 15.57
CA ALA A 114 -7.93 10.23 15.46
C ALA A 114 -9.01 9.54 16.29
N LEU A 115 -9.26 10.05 17.53
CA LEU A 115 -10.33 9.54 18.38
C LEU A 115 -11.71 9.84 17.78
N ARG A 116 -11.92 11.04 17.20
CA ARG A 116 -13.18 11.38 16.55
C ARG A 116 -13.46 10.49 15.33
N VAL A 117 -12.45 10.21 14.50
CA VAL A 117 -12.57 9.22 13.40
C VAL A 117 -12.93 7.84 13.96
N LYS A 118 -12.22 7.38 14.99
CA LYS A 118 -12.49 6.10 15.65
C LYS A 118 -13.92 6.03 16.19
N ASP A 119 -14.41 7.10 16.83
CA ASP A 119 -15.75 7.15 17.39
C ASP A 119 -16.81 7.06 16.28
N GLY A 120 -16.64 7.79 15.16
CA GLY A 120 -17.54 7.70 14.00
C GLY A 120 -17.60 6.28 13.42
N VAL A 121 -16.44 5.61 13.24
CA VAL A 121 -16.37 4.21 12.79
C VAL A 121 -17.12 3.26 13.73
N VAL A 122 -16.85 3.37 15.03
CA VAL A 122 -17.44 2.51 16.06
C VAL A 122 -18.96 2.69 16.14
N ASP A 123 -19.43 3.92 16.13
CA ASP A 123 -20.85 4.22 16.30
C ASP A 123 -21.64 3.84 15.05
N GLN A 124 -21.07 4.01 13.84
CA GLN A 124 -21.69 3.53 12.61
C GLN A 124 -21.82 1.99 12.60
N LEU A 125 -20.76 1.26 12.93
CA LEU A 125 -20.81 -0.20 13.00
C LEU A 125 -21.76 -0.69 14.09
N ARG A 126 -21.82 0.01 15.24
CA ARG A 126 -22.77 -0.28 16.30
C ARG A 126 -24.22 -0.04 15.85
N ALA A 127 -24.47 1.02 15.10
CA ALA A 127 -25.80 1.30 14.56
C ALA A 127 -26.28 0.21 13.58
N VAL A 128 -25.35 -0.33 12.75
CA VAL A 128 -25.67 -1.35 11.74
C VAL A 128 -25.75 -2.76 12.33
N PHE A 129 -24.81 -3.14 13.20
CA PHE A 129 -24.67 -4.52 13.70
C PHE A 129 -25.11 -4.71 15.15
N GLY A 130 -25.44 -3.66 15.88
CA GLY A 130 -25.72 -3.72 17.31
C GLY A 130 -24.50 -4.04 18.19
N ALA A 131 -23.29 -4.11 17.61
CA ALA A 131 -22.05 -4.47 18.27
C ALA A 131 -20.93 -3.51 17.91
N ARG A 132 -19.94 -3.40 18.79
CA ARG A 132 -18.75 -2.54 18.62
C ARG A 132 -17.56 -3.41 18.18
N PRO A 133 -16.73 -2.94 17.22
CA PRO A 133 -15.42 -3.54 16.98
C PRO A 133 -14.44 -3.19 18.10
N ASP A 134 -13.49 -4.10 18.35
CA ASP A 134 -12.37 -3.82 19.24
C ASP A 134 -11.32 -2.96 18.54
N VAL A 135 -10.67 -2.08 19.30
CA VAL A 135 -9.54 -1.28 18.83
C VAL A 135 -8.24 -1.94 19.30
N ASP A 136 -7.36 -2.26 18.34
CA ASP A 136 -6.06 -2.84 18.63
C ASP A 136 -4.97 -2.11 17.85
N THR A 137 -4.15 -1.34 18.55
CA THR A 137 -3.09 -0.52 17.96
C THR A 137 -1.85 -1.33 17.56
N HIS A 138 -1.68 -2.56 18.10
CA HIS A 138 -0.50 -3.38 17.90
C HIS A 138 -0.70 -4.41 16.77
N ASN A 139 -1.82 -5.12 16.79
CA ASN A 139 -2.10 -6.20 15.84
C ASN A 139 -3.53 -6.09 15.26
N PRO A 140 -3.86 -5.01 14.56
CA PRO A 140 -5.17 -4.82 13.96
C PRO A 140 -5.33 -5.72 12.73
N HIS A 141 -6.57 -6.18 12.50
CA HIS A 141 -6.95 -6.85 11.25
C HIS A 141 -7.19 -5.82 10.13
N VAL A 142 -7.71 -4.64 10.50
CA VAL A 142 -8.10 -3.55 9.59
C VAL A 142 -7.43 -2.26 10.03
N ARG A 143 -6.95 -1.48 9.05
CA ARG A 143 -6.40 -0.14 9.28
C ARG A 143 -7.20 0.88 8.48
N VAL A 144 -7.69 1.90 9.16
CA VAL A 144 -8.30 3.09 8.57
C VAL A 144 -7.25 4.19 8.58
N HIS A 145 -6.93 4.77 7.42
CA HIS A 145 -6.08 5.95 7.34
C HIS A 145 -6.94 7.20 7.18
N ALA A 146 -6.70 8.20 8.01
CA ALA A 146 -7.27 9.52 7.87
C ALA A 146 -6.15 10.50 7.51
N HIS A 147 -6.30 11.17 6.39
CA HIS A 147 -5.41 12.25 5.98
C HIS A 147 -6.13 13.58 6.10
N PHE A 148 -5.48 14.53 6.79
CA PHE A 148 -5.98 15.88 6.97
C PHE A 148 -5.10 16.85 6.17
N ASP A 149 -5.70 17.63 5.28
CA ASP A 149 -5.06 18.82 4.73
C ASP A 149 -5.61 20.10 5.39
N ALA A 150 -5.42 21.25 4.77
CA ALA A 150 -5.90 22.53 5.32
C ALA A 150 -7.43 22.63 5.37
N THR A 151 -8.15 21.88 4.55
CA THR A 151 -9.59 22.03 4.29
C THR A 151 -10.38 20.73 4.26
N HIS A 152 -9.72 19.60 3.95
CA HIS A 152 -10.39 18.30 3.78
C HIS A 152 -9.82 17.21 4.66
N ILE A 153 -10.70 16.31 5.06
CA ILE A 153 -10.36 14.99 5.58
C ILE A 153 -10.62 13.95 4.48
N THR A 154 -9.61 13.15 4.17
CA THR A 154 -9.76 11.98 3.30
C THR A 154 -9.63 10.72 4.12
N LEU A 155 -10.61 9.82 4.02
CA LEU A 155 -10.62 8.54 4.72
C LEU A 155 -10.30 7.41 3.74
N TYR A 156 -9.39 6.54 4.16
CA TYR A 156 -8.95 5.40 3.35
C TYR A 156 -9.05 4.08 4.12
N MET A 157 -9.34 3.02 3.39
CA MET A 157 -9.15 1.63 3.82
C MET A 157 -7.78 1.13 3.37
N ASP A 158 -6.96 0.67 4.30
CA ASP A 158 -5.67 0.04 3.97
C ASP A 158 -5.88 -1.41 3.52
N THR A 159 -5.49 -1.71 2.28
CA THR A 159 -5.56 -3.06 1.73
C THR A 159 -4.26 -3.83 1.90
N SER A 160 -3.15 -3.14 2.17
CA SER A 160 -1.81 -3.71 2.28
C SER A 160 -1.48 -4.27 3.66
N GLY A 161 -1.94 -3.61 4.73
CA GLY A 161 -1.63 -3.94 6.12
C GLY A 161 -0.25 -3.46 6.56
N GLU A 162 0.75 -4.31 6.64
CA GLU A 162 2.12 -3.87 6.84
C GLU A 162 2.63 -3.09 5.62
N PRO A 163 3.54 -2.10 5.79
CA PRO A 163 4.09 -1.34 4.67
C PRO A 163 4.68 -2.25 3.59
N LEU A 164 4.51 -1.88 2.32
CA LEU A 164 4.91 -2.73 1.18
C LEU A 164 6.42 -2.92 1.06
N PHE A 165 7.25 -2.05 1.63
CA PHE A 165 8.69 -2.29 1.69
C PHE A 165 9.06 -3.56 2.49
N LYS A 166 8.24 -4.01 3.42
CA LYS A 166 8.43 -5.30 4.11
C LYS A 166 8.05 -6.44 3.16
N ARG A 167 8.95 -6.85 2.28
CA ARG A 167 8.69 -7.89 1.25
C ARG A 167 8.49 -9.29 1.84
N GLY A 168 8.98 -9.54 3.05
CA GLY A 168 8.90 -10.85 3.74
C GLY A 168 10.13 -11.74 3.57
N TRP A 169 11.13 -11.31 2.80
CA TRP A 169 12.37 -12.09 2.59
C TRP A 169 13.52 -11.71 3.54
N ARG A 170 13.43 -10.54 4.16
CA ARG A 170 14.51 -10.03 5.03
C ARG A 170 14.47 -10.73 6.39
N GLU A 171 15.51 -11.49 6.71
CA GLU A 171 15.70 -12.17 7.99
C GLU A 171 16.47 -11.29 8.98
N ASP A 172 17.57 -10.68 8.53
CA ASP A 172 18.36 -9.74 9.32
C ASP A 172 18.12 -8.30 8.89
N LYS A 173 17.93 -7.39 9.85
CA LYS A 173 17.56 -6.00 9.57
C LYS A 173 18.75 -5.04 9.55
N GLY A 174 19.91 -5.42 10.09
CA GLY A 174 20.99 -4.47 10.31
C GLY A 174 20.54 -3.22 11.08
N ASP A 175 21.46 -2.28 11.34
CA ASP A 175 21.15 -1.08 12.14
C ASP A 175 20.28 -0.05 11.40
N ALA A 176 20.40 0.08 10.07
CA ALA A 176 19.62 1.04 9.26
C ALA A 176 19.50 0.58 7.80
N PRO A 177 18.73 -0.47 7.50
CA PRO A 177 18.64 -0.99 6.14
C PRO A 177 17.92 -0.03 5.21
N LEU A 178 18.38 0.06 3.96
CA LEU A 178 17.66 0.73 2.88
C LEU A 178 16.28 0.07 2.72
N LYS A 179 15.22 0.88 2.65
CA LYS A 179 13.87 0.35 2.38
C LYS A 179 13.80 -0.18 0.94
N GLU A 180 13.19 -1.34 0.77
CA GLU A 180 13.07 -2.02 -0.52
C GLU A 180 12.34 -1.15 -1.57
N THR A 181 11.34 -0.36 -1.15
CA THR A 181 10.67 0.61 -2.05
C THR A 181 11.60 1.70 -2.56
N LEU A 182 12.57 2.14 -1.75
CA LEU A 182 13.59 3.11 -2.19
C LEU A 182 14.64 2.46 -3.10
N ALA A 183 15.07 1.23 -2.80
CA ALA A 183 15.97 0.48 -3.66
C ALA A 183 15.34 0.27 -5.06
N ALA A 184 14.08 -0.13 -5.12
CA ALA A 184 13.34 -0.24 -6.38
C ALA A 184 13.22 1.11 -7.11
N ALA A 185 13.00 2.21 -6.37
CA ALA A 185 12.94 3.55 -6.94
C ALA A 185 14.28 4.01 -7.53
N MET A 186 15.41 3.67 -6.87
CA MET A 186 16.74 3.94 -7.40
C MET A 186 17.01 3.17 -8.69
N LEU A 187 16.63 1.90 -8.77
CA LEU A 187 16.70 1.10 -10.00
C LEU A 187 15.85 1.72 -11.12
N ALA A 188 14.60 2.09 -10.82
CA ALA A 188 13.73 2.74 -11.80
C ALA A 188 14.30 4.07 -12.29
N ALA A 189 14.81 4.90 -11.38
CA ALA A 189 15.38 6.22 -11.71
C ALA A 189 16.70 6.14 -12.49
N SER A 190 17.50 5.08 -12.28
CA SER A 190 18.73 4.85 -13.03
C SER A 190 18.49 4.41 -14.48
N GLY A 191 17.26 4.01 -14.84
CA GLY A 191 16.94 3.41 -16.13
C GLY A 191 17.49 1.99 -16.29
N TRP A 192 17.93 1.35 -15.20
CA TRP A 192 18.43 -0.03 -15.26
C TRP A 192 17.34 -1.00 -15.72
N THR A 193 17.74 -1.94 -16.58
CA THR A 193 16.91 -3.03 -17.07
C THR A 193 17.62 -4.37 -16.84
N PRO A 194 16.91 -5.51 -16.79
CA PRO A 194 17.49 -6.84 -16.49
C PRO A 194 18.58 -7.33 -17.45
N ASP A 195 18.69 -6.76 -18.64
CA ASP A 195 19.73 -7.03 -19.64
C ASP A 195 21.01 -6.22 -19.42
N MET A 196 21.00 -5.26 -18.49
CA MET A 196 22.15 -4.45 -18.13
C MET A 196 22.90 -5.03 -16.94
N ALA A 197 24.25 -4.88 -16.93
CA ALA A 197 25.03 -5.16 -15.73
C ALA A 197 24.68 -4.17 -14.61
N LEU A 198 24.61 -4.67 -13.37
CA LEU A 198 24.43 -3.86 -12.15
C LEU A 198 25.70 -3.94 -11.30
N TYR A 199 26.23 -2.77 -10.93
CA TYR A 199 27.34 -2.65 -9.98
C TYR A 199 26.94 -1.72 -8.85
N ASP A 200 26.95 -2.22 -7.63
CA ASP A 200 26.67 -1.46 -6.40
C ASP A 200 27.90 -1.44 -5.50
N PRO A 201 28.71 -0.35 -5.53
CA PRO A 201 29.94 -0.25 -4.72
C PRO A 201 29.67 -0.06 -3.23
N CYS A 202 28.42 0.24 -2.84
CA CYS A 202 28.01 0.50 -1.46
C CYS A 202 26.86 -0.44 -1.04
N CYS A 203 26.95 -1.70 -1.41
CA CYS A 203 25.83 -2.66 -1.35
C CYS A 203 25.24 -2.87 0.05
N GLY A 204 26.02 -2.68 1.12
CA GLY A 204 25.55 -2.92 2.48
C GLY A 204 24.94 -4.33 2.62
N SER A 205 23.68 -4.41 3.05
CA SER A 205 22.92 -5.67 3.13
C SER A 205 22.38 -6.17 1.78
N GLY A 206 22.82 -5.62 0.66
CA GLY A 206 22.48 -6.07 -0.69
C GLY A 206 21.06 -5.72 -1.14
N THR A 207 20.38 -4.75 -0.52
CA THR A 207 18.97 -4.46 -0.81
C THR A 207 18.72 -4.12 -2.29
N ILE A 208 19.60 -3.30 -2.92
CA ILE A 208 19.46 -2.94 -4.34
C ILE A 208 19.67 -4.16 -5.22
N ALA A 209 20.71 -4.96 -4.95
CA ALA A 209 20.99 -6.17 -5.71
C ALA A 209 19.86 -7.22 -5.60
N ILE A 210 19.28 -7.38 -4.42
CA ILE A 210 18.15 -8.31 -4.20
C ILE A 210 16.89 -7.81 -4.94
N GLU A 211 16.55 -6.52 -4.88
CA GLU A 211 15.42 -5.97 -5.65
C GLU A 211 15.65 -6.12 -7.17
N ALA A 212 16.86 -5.87 -7.66
CA ALA A 212 17.21 -6.07 -9.06
C ALA A 212 17.07 -7.55 -9.49
N ALA A 213 17.59 -8.49 -8.70
CA ALA A 213 17.42 -9.91 -8.93
C ALA A 213 15.96 -10.35 -8.97
N GLN A 214 15.14 -9.87 -8.04
CA GLN A 214 13.70 -10.14 -8.03
C GLN A 214 12.99 -9.57 -9.26
N ILE A 215 13.39 -8.38 -9.74
CA ILE A 215 12.85 -7.78 -10.96
C ILE A 215 13.24 -8.64 -12.17
N ALA A 216 14.51 -9.04 -12.28
CA ALA A 216 15.01 -9.88 -13.37
C ALA A 216 14.32 -11.25 -13.42
N CYS A 217 14.11 -11.88 -12.26
CA CYS A 217 13.41 -13.14 -12.12
C CYS A 217 11.88 -13.01 -12.18
N ARG A 218 11.32 -11.81 -12.35
CA ARG A 218 9.87 -11.53 -12.32
C ARG A 218 9.17 -12.01 -11.05
N ILE A 219 9.90 -12.03 -9.92
CA ILE A 219 9.33 -12.42 -8.62
C ILE A 219 8.45 -11.26 -8.12
N PRO A 220 7.14 -11.48 -7.86
CA PRO A 220 6.28 -10.43 -7.34
C PRO A 220 6.74 -9.93 -5.98
N ALA A 221 6.73 -8.61 -5.78
CA ALA A 221 7.19 -7.98 -4.53
C ALA A 221 6.40 -8.45 -3.29
N GLY A 222 5.13 -8.80 -3.50
CA GLY A 222 4.21 -9.21 -2.46
C GLY A 222 4.08 -10.73 -2.26
N LEU A 223 4.87 -11.56 -2.96
CA LEU A 223 4.68 -13.01 -3.03
C LEU A 223 4.74 -13.70 -1.65
N LEU A 224 5.60 -13.22 -0.75
CA LEU A 224 5.82 -13.79 0.59
C LEU A 224 5.00 -13.09 1.69
N ARG A 225 4.06 -12.22 1.31
CA ARG A 225 3.32 -11.38 2.26
C ARG A 225 1.91 -11.90 2.52
N ARG A 226 1.37 -11.46 3.66
CA ARG A 226 -0.07 -11.42 3.92
C ARG A 226 -0.56 -9.99 3.77
N PHE A 227 -1.77 -9.81 3.26
CA PHE A 227 -2.37 -8.51 3.03
C PHE A 227 -3.62 -8.29 3.86
N ALA A 228 -3.88 -7.04 4.26
CA ALA A 228 -5.04 -6.69 5.06
C ALA A 228 -6.37 -6.89 4.31
N PHE A 229 -6.37 -6.78 2.97
CA PHE A 229 -7.58 -7.01 2.18
C PHE A 229 -8.21 -8.39 2.40
N ALA A 230 -7.40 -9.39 2.82
CA ALA A 230 -7.92 -10.73 3.15
C ALA A 230 -8.86 -10.75 4.38
N ASN A 231 -8.87 -9.69 5.19
CA ASN A 231 -9.78 -9.52 6.32
C ASN A 231 -11.03 -8.70 5.97
N LEU A 232 -11.12 -8.16 4.74
CA LEU A 232 -12.22 -7.32 4.32
C LEU A 232 -13.38 -8.13 3.74
N VAL A 233 -14.60 -7.64 3.90
CA VAL A 233 -15.84 -8.32 3.47
C VAL A 233 -15.85 -8.66 1.98
N PRO A 234 -15.39 -7.78 1.05
CA PRO A 234 -15.40 -8.10 -0.38
C PRO A 234 -14.34 -9.09 -0.84
N PHE A 235 -13.52 -9.66 0.06
CA PHE A 235 -12.43 -10.56 -0.30
C PHE A 235 -12.92 -11.86 -0.94
N ASP A 236 -12.40 -12.15 -2.13
CA ASP A 236 -12.55 -13.43 -2.84
C ASP A 236 -11.24 -14.22 -2.80
N GLY A 237 -11.21 -15.27 -1.98
CA GLY A 237 -10.06 -16.14 -1.85
C GLY A 237 -9.74 -16.93 -3.12
N GLY A 238 -10.75 -17.26 -3.94
CA GLY A 238 -10.56 -17.96 -5.22
C GLY A 238 -9.86 -17.08 -6.24
N ALA A 239 -10.34 -15.83 -6.40
CA ALA A 239 -9.70 -14.84 -7.26
C ALA A 239 -8.26 -14.53 -6.82
N TRP A 240 -8.01 -14.44 -5.51
CA TRP A 240 -6.65 -14.25 -4.98
C TRP A 240 -5.73 -15.43 -5.31
N GLN A 241 -6.18 -16.68 -5.14
CA GLN A 241 -5.38 -17.85 -5.46
C GLN A 241 -5.06 -17.96 -6.96
N ALA A 242 -5.98 -17.56 -7.83
CA ALA A 242 -5.74 -17.48 -9.27
C ALA A 242 -4.62 -16.47 -9.59
N LEU A 243 -4.67 -15.25 -9.02
CA LEU A 243 -3.62 -14.24 -9.17
C LEU A 243 -2.25 -14.74 -8.67
N LEU A 244 -2.22 -15.40 -7.52
CA LEU A 244 -0.97 -15.98 -6.99
C LEU A 244 -0.40 -17.07 -7.88
N SER A 245 -1.26 -17.93 -8.44
CA SER A 245 -0.84 -19.03 -9.32
C SER A 245 -0.28 -18.50 -10.64
N GLU A 246 -0.95 -17.52 -11.25
CA GLU A 246 -0.46 -16.83 -12.44
C GLU A 246 0.88 -16.15 -12.18
N ALA A 247 0.99 -15.41 -11.08
CA ALA A 247 2.20 -14.70 -10.72
C ALA A 247 3.39 -15.65 -10.50
N LYS A 248 3.16 -16.81 -9.85
CA LYS A 248 4.18 -17.86 -9.66
C LYS A 248 4.61 -18.52 -10.97
N ALA A 249 3.67 -18.75 -11.88
CA ALA A 249 3.97 -19.34 -13.20
C ALA A 249 4.84 -18.41 -14.07
N ASN A 250 4.78 -17.11 -13.84
CA ASN A 250 5.57 -16.10 -14.56
C ASN A 250 6.97 -15.87 -13.97
N VAL A 251 7.30 -16.49 -12.83
CA VAL A 251 8.65 -16.44 -12.26
C VAL A 251 9.62 -17.20 -13.15
N VAL A 252 10.71 -16.55 -13.56
CA VAL A 252 11.79 -17.18 -14.31
C VAL A 252 12.98 -17.43 -13.39
N PRO A 253 13.66 -18.58 -13.52
CA PRO A 253 14.89 -18.81 -12.77
C PRO A 253 15.95 -17.81 -13.22
N MET A 254 16.80 -17.36 -12.28
CA MET A 254 17.97 -16.56 -12.62
C MET A 254 18.93 -17.47 -13.40
N ASP A 255 19.15 -17.12 -14.66
CA ASP A 255 20.28 -17.70 -15.38
C ASP A 255 21.56 -17.06 -14.82
N VAL A 256 22.19 -17.76 -13.90
CA VAL A 256 23.52 -17.43 -13.38
C VAL A 256 24.54 -17.88 -14.44
N GLY A 257 24.41 -17.33 -15.66
CA GLY A 257 25.47 -17.43 -16.65
C GLY A 257 26.79 -16.95 -16.04
N GLU A 258 27.91 -17.39 -16.56
CA GLU A 258 29.29 -17.18 -16.05
C GLU A 258 29.70 -15.72 -15.71
N GLY A 259 28.76 -14.75 -15.77
CA GLY A 259 28.96 -13.32 -15.57
C GLY A 259 28.64 -12.75 -14.20
N VAL A 260 27.96 -13.46 -13.29
CA VAL A 260 27.67 -12.96 -11.93
C VAL A 260 28.85 -13.30 -11.01
N ARG A 261 29.92 -12.52 -11.09
CA ARG A 261 30.96 -12.52 -10.07
C ARG A 261 30.53 -11.59 -8.96
N GLY A 262 29.97 -12.13 -7.87
CA GLY A 262 29.83 -11.43 -6.61
C GLY A 262 31.22 -11.15 -6.04
N PHE A 263 31.69 -9.93 -6.13
CA PHE A 263 32.81 -9.47 -5.31
C PHE A 263 32.24 -9.06 -3.96
N GLY A 264 32.17 -10.02 -3.01
CA GLY A 264 32.04 -9.72 -1.61
C GLY A 264 33.41 -9.50 -1.02
N SER A 265 33.66 -8.35 -0.44
CA SER A 265 34.72 -8.11 0.53
C SER A 265 34.11 -7.58 1.81
#